data_9aa7a1b650c8cf25160f15eada1a9566
#
_entry.id   9aa7a1b650c8cf25160f15eada1a9566
#
_cell.length_a   1.000
_cell.length_b   1.000
_cell.length_c   1.000
_cell.angle_alpha   90.00
_cell.angle_beta   90.00
_cell.angle_gamma   90.00
#
_symmetry.space_group_name_H-M   'P 1'
#
loop_
_entity.id
_entity.type
_entity.pdbx_description
1 polymer ?
#
loop_
_entity_poly.entity_id
_entity_poly.type
_entity_poly.pdbx_seq_one_letter_code
_entity_poly.pdbx_strand_id
1 'polypeptide(L)'
;MKVVYKIWEPDQDLEDIQARIFSEASGIPERAEVIRQRNLQRAPEMTRYALTEDGEPLAYVTARDSSSGEGRTYIGYPWKMPNCPEEVQLKIFNELLSYLENREETNEIGTTIITRSNLRDKQEEFFQKRGFEHEERIYTYILPLDVAETSKLEVPEKTSTLKSKVATEDDIDHLVEIFMADEGLRNQVADEEGAKSYFKDRVLQTGHAVLLFDGDKVVAATAPLRFQPDGNRVRGDEERIIMRFTAIRPGYDYTWTRLLIEMAKECKKAGWTDIPIQAESWVTGQGAAIAGLAEIRPELTDFEAVFLKKE
;
A
#
# COMPACT_ATOMS: atom_id res chain seq x y z
N MET A 1 -14.60 -1.96 -36.39
CA MET A 1 -14.93 -2.82 -35.23
C MET A 1 -15.89 -2.02 -34.35
N LYS A 2 -17.04 -2.59 -34.00
CA LYS A 2 -17.97 -1.94 -33.08
C LYS A 2 -17.58 -2.31 -31.64
N VAL A 3 -17.54 -1.33 -30.76
CA VAL A 3 -17.05 -1.49 -29.38
C VAL A 3 -18.17 -1.19 -28.40
N VAL A 4 -18.35 -2.07 -27.43
CA VAL A 4 -19.29 -1.93 -26.31
C VAL A 4 -18.51 -1.51 -25.06
N TYR A 5 -18.92 -0.42 -24.43
CA TYR A 5 -18.35 0.09 -23.19
C TYR A 5 -19.23 -0.28 -22.02
N LYS A 6 -18.65 -0.78 -20.95
CA LYS A 6 -19.36 -1.22 -19.74
C LYS A 6 -18.73 -0.65 -18.49
N ILE A 7 -19.57 -0.43 -17.48
CA ILE A 7 -19.17 -0.25 -16.09
C ILE A 7 -19.21 -1.65 -15.44
N TRP A 8 -18.39 -1.86 -14.43
CA TRP A 8 -18.43 -3.11 -13.68
C TRP A 8 -19.77 -3.28 -12.96
N GLU A 9 -20.29 -4.48 -13.01
CA GLU A 9 -21.47 -4.93 -12.26
C GLU A 9 -21.22 -6.33 -11.72
N PRO A 10 -21.65 -6.65 -10.48
CA PRO A 10 -21.29 -7.90 -9.79
C PRO A 10 -21.70 -9.20 -10.51
N ASP A 11 -22.73 -9.13 -11.36
CA ASP A 11 -23.37 -10.31 -11.98
C ASP A 11 -23.02 -10.51 -13.46
N GLN A 12 -22.00 -9.84 -13.97
CA GLN A 12 -21.64 -9.88 -15.40
C GLN A 12 -20.37 -10.67 -15.74
N ASP A 13 -19.77 -11.37 -14.79
CA ASP A 13 -18.52 -12.15 -14.95
C ASP A 13 -17.38 -11.38 -15.66
N LEU A 14 -17.33 -10.04 -15.42
CA LEU A 14 -16.34 -9.16 -16.04
C LEU A 14 -14.94 -9.35 -15.44
N GLU A 15 -14.85 -10.01 -14.30
CA GLU A 15 -13.59 -10.29 -13.60
C GLU A 15 -12.70 -11.26 -14.37
N ASP A 16 -13.28 -12.27 -15.04
CA ASP A 16 -12.52 -13.17 -15.92
C ASP A 16 -11.94 -12.42 -17.11
N ILE A 17 -12.71 -11.50 -17.67
CA ILE A 17 -12.29 -10.60 -18.75
C ILE A 17 -11.14 -9.71 -18.28
N GLN A 18 -11.27 -9.11 -17.10
CA GLN A 18 -10.23 -8.27 -16.52
C GLN A 18 -8.95 -9.06 -16.23
N ALA A 19 -9.07 -10.26 -15.65
CA ALA A 19 -7.95 -11.16 -15.39
C ALA A 19 -7.21 -11.52 -16.67
N ARG A 20 -7.95 -11.86 -17.74
CA ARG A 20 -7.39 -12.18 -19.04
C ARG A 20 -6.64 -11.00 -19.65
N ILE A 21 -7.25 -9.80 -19.71
CA ILE A 21 -6.59 -8.60 -20.24
C ILE A 21 -5.30 -8.30 -19.46
N PHE A 22 -5.36 -8.31 -18.12
CA PHE A 22 -4.19 -8.02 -17.28
C PHE A 22 -3.08 -9.04 -17.51
N SER A 23 -3.41 -10.32 -17.47
CA SER A 23 -2.42 -11.40 -17.64
C SER A 23 -1.73 -11.36 -18.99
N GLU A 24 -2.47 -11.14 -20.07
CA GLU A 24 -1.91 -11.06 -21.42
C GLU A 24 -1.09 -9.76 -21.62
N ALA A 25 -1.55 -8.63 -21.09
CA ALA A 25 -0.88 -7.34 -21.26
C ALA A 25 0.37 -7.18 -20.38
N SER A 26 0.35 -7.70 -19.15
CA SER A 26 1.45 -7.56 -18.19
C SER A 26 2.40 -8.75 -18.17
N GLY A 27 1.96 -9.92 -18.64
CA GLY A 27 2.68 -11.20 -18.47
C GLY A 27 2.55 -11.78 -17.04
N ILE A 28 1.73 -11.18 -16.17
CA ILE A 28 1.53 -11.56 -14.78
C ILE A 28 0.16 -12.23 -14.64
N PRO A 29 0.07 -13.51 -14.21
CA PRO A 29 -1.21 -14.16 -13.98
C PRO A 29 -2.03 -13.45 -12.90
N GLU A 30 -3.33 -13.26 -13.14
CA GLU A 30 -4.26 -12.71 -12.17
C GLU A 30 -5.51 -13.62 -12.09
N ARG A 31 -6.17 -13.65 -10.93
CA ARG A 31 -7.35 -14.48 -10.69
C ARG A 31 -8.62 -13.64 -10.58
N ALA A 32 -9.69 -14.11 -11.23
CA ALA A 32 -10.99 -13.44 -11.23
C ALA A 32 -11.56 -13.20 -9.82
N GLU A 33 -11.39 -14.17 -8.90
CA GLU A 33 -11.81 -14.03 -7.50
C GLU A 33 -11.16 -12.85 -6.78
N VAL A 34 -9.86 -12.66 -6.97
CA VAL A 34 -9.11 -11.54 -6.36
C VAL A 34 -9.60 -10.22 -6.93
N ILE A 35 -9.82 -10.18 -8.23
CA ILE A 35 -10.39 -9.01 -8.91
C ILE A 35 -11.79 -8.69 -8.37
N ARG A 36 -12.65 -9.70 -8.24
CA ARG A 36 -14.00 -9.54 -7.71
C ARG A 36 -14.00 -8.93 -6.31
N GLN A 37 -13.16 -9.44 -5.40
CA GLN A 37 -13.03 -8.90 -4.06
C GLN A 37 -12.59 -7.43 -4.07
N ARG A 38 -11.67 -7.06 -4.96
CA ARG A 38 -11.23 -5.66 -5.11
C ARG A 38 -12.32 -4.77 -5.69
N ASN A 39 -13.06 -5.25 -6.68
CA ASN A 39 -14.12 -4.49 -7.31
C ASN A 39 -15.32 -4.28 -6.36
N LEU A 40 -15.64 -5.26 -5.50
CA LEU A 40 -16.65 -5.13 -4.44
C LEU A 40 -16.33 -4.04 -3.39
N GLN A 41 -15.07 -3.63 -3.28
CA GLN A 41 -14.62 -2.57 -2.37
C GLN A 41 -14.62 -1.18 -3.02
N ARG A 42 -15.09 -1.06 -4.27
CA ARG A 42 -15.09 0.18 -5.07
C ARG A 42 -16.50 0.51 -5.52
N ALA A 43 -16.75 1.78 -5.80
CA ALA A 43 -17.94 2.13 -6.55
C ALA A 43 -17.89 1.49 -7.96
N PRO A 44 -19.01 0.95 -8.47
CA PRO A 44 -19.06 0.32 -9.80
C PRO A 44 -18.46 1.18 -10.90
N GLU A 45 -18.69 2.48 -10.86
CA GLU A 45 -18.23 3.48 -11.82
C GLU A 45 -16.70 3.61 -11.87
N MET A 46 -16.00 3.10 -10.87
CA MET A 46 -14.52 3.11 -10.80
C MET A 46 -13.85 2.03 -11.66
N THR A 47 -14.63 1.19 -12.33
CA THR A 47 -14.09 0.17 -13.24
C THR A 47 -14.81 0.22 -14.59
N ARG A 48 -14.03 0.39 -15.65
CA ARG A 48 -14.53 0.51 -17.03
C ARG A 48 -13.94 -0.58 -17.91
N TYR A 49 -14.77 -1.11 -18.81
CA TYR A 49 -14.38 -2.12 -19.78
C TYR A 49 -14.72 -1.68 -21.19
N ALA A 50 -13.93 -2.13 -22.15
CA ALA A 50 -14.22 -2.11 -23.58
C ALA A 50 -14.18 -3.53 -24.11
N LEU A 51 -15.26 -3.94 -24.79
CA LEU A 51 -15.44 -5.26 -25.38
C LEU A 51 -15.83 -5.10 -26.86
N THR A 52 -15.66 -6.14 -27.65
CA THR A 52 -16.33 -6.23 -28.95
C THR A 52 -17.84 -6.47 -28.78
N GLU A 53 -18.62 -6.36 -29.86
CA GLU A 53 -20.06 -6.73 -29.83
C GLU A 53 -20.30 -8.18 -29.43
N ASP A 54 -19.35 -9.06 -29.76
CA ASP A 54 -19.41 -10.50 -29.43
C ASP A 54 -18.92 -10.79 -28.00
N GLY A 55 -18.58 -9.75 -27.22
CA GLY A 55 -18.13 -9.87 -25.83
C GLY A 55 -16.63 -10.16 -25.64
N GLU A 56 -15.82 -10.17 -26.70
CA GLU A 56 -14.39 -10.39 -26.58
C GLU A 56 -13.69 -9.19 -25.90
N PRO A 57 -12.76 -9.45 -24.99
CA PRO A 57 -12.06 -8.40 -24.25
C PRO A 57 -11.18 -7.52 -25.15
N LEU A 58 -11.24 -6.22 -24.92
CA LEU A 58 -10.36 -5.24 -25.58
C LEU A 58 -9.50 -4.48 -24.59
N ALA A 59 -10.10 -3.84 -23.59
CA ALA A 59 -9.36 -3.07 -22.58
C ALA A 59 -10.18 -2.92 -21.29
N TYR A 60 -9.49 -2.59 -20.20
CA TYR A 60 -10.10 -2.14 -18.96
C TYR A 60 -9.25 -1.09 -18.25
N VAL A 61 -9.87 -0.34 -17.37
CA VAL A 61 -9.21 0.60 -16.44
C VAL A 61 -9.96 0.62 -15.12
N THR A 62 -9.21 0.80 -14.02
CA THR A 62 -9.79 0.88 -12.68
C THR A 62 -9.29 2.10 -11.93
N ALA A 63 -10.08 2.58 -10.97
CA ALA A 63 -9.63 3.53 -9.98
C ALA A 63 -9.91 2.99 -8.56
N ARG A 64 -9.29 3.60 -7.57
CA ARG A 64 -9.53 3.30 -6.14
C ARG A 64 -9.28 4.53 -5.31
N ASP A 65 -10.06 4.72 -4.27
CA ASP A 65 -9.80 5.75 -3.28
C ASP A 65 -8.56 5.39 -2.45
N SER A 66 -7.85 6.41 -2.01
CA SER A 66 -6.77 6.25 -1.03
C SER A 66 -7.35 5.77 0.29
N SER A 67 -6.63 4.90 0.98
CA SER A 67 -7.00 4.47 2.33
C SER A 67 -6.78 5.55 3.39
N SER A 68 -6.11 6.65 3.04
CA SER A 68 -5.85 7.78 3.94
C SER A 68 -7.05 8.71 4.15
N GLY A 69 -8.12 8.59 3.36
CA GLY A 69 -9.32 9.41 3.51
C GLY A 69 -9.20 10.88 3.11
N GLU A 70 -8.09 11.27 2.45
CA GLU A 70 -7.79 12.67 2.08
C GLU A 70 -8.46 13.13 0.77
N GLY A 71 -9.40 12.37 0.23
CA GLY A 71 -10.01 12.65 -1.06
C GLY A 71 -9.08 12.41 -2.26
N ARG A 72 -7.96 11.71 -2.05
CA ARG A 72 -7.09 11.25 -3.13
C ARG A 72 -7.64 9.97 -3.75
N THR A 73 -7.76 9.95 -5.06
CA THR A 73 -8.17 8.77 -5.84
C THR A 73 -7.06 8.39 -6.81
N TYR A 74 -6.69 7.11 -6.83
CA TYR A 74 -5.68 6.57 -7.74
C TYR A 74 -6.35 5.94 -8.95
N ILE A 75 -5.99 6.40 -10.17
CA ILE A 75 -6.39 5.80 -11.43
C ILE A 75 -5.28 4.88 -11.94
N GLY A 76 -5.64 3.65 -12.31
CA GLY A 76 -4.71 2.68 -12.85
C GLY A 76 -4.36 2.92 -14.32
N TYR A 77 -3.27 2.29 -14.77
CA TYR A 77 -2.95 2.22 -16.19
C TYR A 77 -4.05 1.46 -16.95
N PRO A 78 -4.53 1.97 -18.09
CA PRO A 78 -5.55 1.27 -18.89
C PRO A 78 -4.93 0.10 -19.64
N TRP A 79 -5.16 -1.09 -19.12
CA TRP A 79 -4.67 -2.33 -19.71
C TRP A 79 -5.45 -2.68 -20.98
N LYS A 80 -4.77 -3.20 -21.99
CA LYS A 80 -5.40 -3.57 -23.25
C LYS A 80 -4.82 -4.84 -23.86
N MET A 81 -5.68 -5.54 -24.59
CA MET A 81 -5.28 -6.66 -25.45
C MET A 81 -4.36 -6.15 -26.60
N PRO A 82 -3.47 -7.00 -27.13
CA PRO A 82 -2.58 -6.59 -28.24
C PRO A 82 -3.32 -6.09 -29.49
N ASN A 83 -4.48 -6.63 -29.76
CA ASN A 83 -5.33 -6.27 -30.91
C ASN A 83 -6.27 -5.07 -30.64
N CYS A 84 -6.28 -4.51 -29.44
CA CYS A 84 -7.12 -3.38 -29.10
C CYS A 84 -6.56 -2.08 -29.69
N PRO A 85 -7.36 -1.29 -30.43
CA PRO A 85 -6.96 0.02 -30.92
C PRO A 85 -6.63 0.97 -29.79
N GLU A 86 -5.65 1.85 -29.99
CA GLU A 86 -5.23 2.82 -28.98
C GLU A 86 -6.36 3.79 -28.61
N GLU A 87 -7.16 4.20 -29.56
CA GLU A 87 -8.33 5.07 -29.33
C GLU A 87 -9.34 4.47 -28.35
N VAL A 88 -9.49 3.14 -28.33
CA VAL A 88 -10.39 2.44 -27.40
C VAL A 88 -9.82 2.50 -25.98
N GLN A 89 -8.52 2.23 -25.83
CA GLN A 89 -7.81 2.36 -24.56
C GLN A 89 -7.90 3.78 -24.00
N LEU A 90 -7.68 4.77 -24.84
CA LEU A 90 -7.74 6.18 -24.46
C LEU A 90 -9.14 6.60 -24.05
N LYS A 91 -10.16 6.11 -24.78
CA LYS A 91 -11.54 6.46 -24.49
C LYS A 91 -11.96 6.01 -23.09
N ILE A 92 -11.73 4.75 -22.72
CA ILE A 92 -12.12 4.27 -21.36
C ILE A 92 -11.34 4.98 -20.27
N PHE A 93 -10.07 5.32 -20.52
CA PHE A 93 -9.28 6.08 -19.55
C PHE A 93 -9.84 7.50 -19.37
N ASN A 94 -10.10 8.21 -20.46
CA ASN A 94 -10.62 9.57 -20.40
C ASN A 94 -12.03 9.63 -19.79
N GLU A 95 -12.88 8.63 -20.05
CA GLU A 95 -14.21 8.53 -19.43
C GLU A 95 -14.10 8.32 -17.91
N LEU A 96 -13.17 7.47 -17.45
CA LEU A 96 -12.95 7.28 -16.03
C LEU A 96 -12.31 8.53 -15.40
N LEU A 97 -11.31 9.11 -16.03
CA LEU A 97 -10.67 10.34 -15.55
C LEU A 97 -11.70 11.47 -15.40
N SER A 98 -12.53 11.69 -16.41
CA SER A 98 -13.58 12.71 -16.35
C SER A 98 -14.63 12.42 -15.27
N TYR A 99 -14.95 11.15 -15.02
CA TYR A 99 -15.79 10.78 -13.89
C TYR A 99 -15.15 11.18 -12.54
N LEU A 100 -13.86 10.90 -12.36
CA LEU A 100 -13.13 11.24 -11.14
C LEU A 100 -13.00 12.76 -10.95
N GLU A 101 -12.76 13.52 -12.02
CA GLU A 101 -12.69 14.98 -12.00
C GLU A 101 -13.99 15.66 -11.58
N ASN A 102 -15.14 15.00 -11.80
CA ASN A 102 -16.46 15.51 -11.45
C ASN A 102 -17.04 14.88 -10.16
N ARG A 103 -16.30 14.02 -9.49
CA ARG A 103 -16.73 13.34 -8.27
C ARG A 103 -16.42 14.21 -7.06
N GLU A 104 -17.45 14.51 -6.24
CA GLU A 104 -17.33 15.40 -5.06
C GLU A 104 -16.29 14.92 -4.06
N GLU A 105 -16.11 13.60 -3.90
CA GLU A 105 -15.18 13.02 -2.95
C GLU A 105 -13.73 13.00 -3.46
N THR A 106 -13.47 13.38 -4.71
CA THR A 106 -12.13 13.36 -5.31
C THR A 106 -11.53 14.77 -5.32
N ASN A 107 -10.60 15.03 -4.42
CA ASN A 107 -9.85 16.28 -4.37
C ASN A 107 -8.57 16.22 -5.20
N GLU A 108 -8.00 15.03 -5.35
CA GLU A 108 -6.73 14.82 -6.02
C GLU A 108 -6.73 13.48 -6.76
N ILE A 109 -6.22 13.48 -7.99
CA ILE A 109 -6.11 12.27 -8.81
C ILE A 109 -4.64 11.91 -8.97
N GLY A 110 -4.28 10.71 -8.52
CA GLY A 110 -2.93 10.17 -8.64
C GLY A 110 -2.87 8.87 -9.41
N THR A 111 -1.67 8.39 -9.64
CA THR A 111 -1.39 7.05 -10.10
C THR A 111 -0.12 6.54 -9.43
N THR A 112 0.01 5.21 -9.32
CA THR A 112 1.26 4.58 -8.87
C THR A 112 1.80 3.68 -9.96
N ILE A 113 3.11 3.73 -10.17
CA ILE A 113 3.83 2.92 -11.16
C ILE A 113 4.90 2.12 -10.44
N ILE A 114 4.82 0.79 -10.55
CA ILE A 114 5.82 -0.12 -9.99
C ILE A 114 7.05 -0.10 -10.88
N THR A 115 8.15 0.33 -10.34
CA THR A 115 9.37 0.64 -11.08
C THR A 115 10.13 -0.57 -11.59
N ARG A 116 9.87 -1.76 -11.05
CA ARG A 116 10.40 -3.03 -11.58
C ARG A 116 9.65 -3.56 -12.80
N SER A 117 8.50 -2.98 -13.12
CA SER A 117 7.75 -3.40 -14.32
C SER A 117 8.53 -3.06 -15.58
N ASN A 118 8.68 -4.03 -16.47
CA ASN A 118 9.19 -3.80 -17.84
C ASN A 118 8.29 -2.86 -18.67
N LEU A 119 7.10 -2.53 -18.16
CA LEU A 119 6.18 -1.56 -18.74
C LEU A 119 6.29 -0.18 -18.10
N ARG A 120 7.21 0.02 -17.16
CA ARG A 120 7.40 1.27 -16.44
C ARG A 120 7.47 2.48 -17.35
N ASP A 121 8.43 2.50 -18.27
CA ASP A 121 8.67 3.65 -19.13
C ASP A 121 7.43 3.99 -19.96
N LYS A 122 6.72 2.95 -20.44
CA LYS A 122 5.47 3.11 -21.18
C LYS A 122 4.35 3.67 -20.32
N GLN A 123 4.26 3.26 -19.05
CA GLN A 123 3.27 3.77 -18.11
C GLN A 123 3.59 5.22 -17.71
N GLU A 124 4.84 5.52 -17.39
CA GLU A 124 5.28 6.88 -17.09
C GLU A 124 4.99 7.83 -18.26
N GLU A 125 5.38 7.48 -19.49
CA GLU A 125 5.11 8.26 -20.69
C GLU A 125 3.60 8.46 -20.92
N PHE A 126 2.79 7.40 -20.66
CA PHE A 126 1.34 7.47 -20.79
C PHE A 126 0.72 8.52 -19.85
N PHE A 127 1.12 8.51 -18.57
CA PHE A 127 0.58 9.42 -17.57
C PHE A 127 1.13 10.84 -17.74
N GLN A 128 2.44 11.00 -18.00
CA GLN A 128 3.05 12.31 -18.22
C GLN A 128 2.42 13.08 -19.38
N LYS A 129 2.12 12.39 -20.50
CA LYS A 129 1.40 12.98 -21.64
C LYS A 129 -0.03 13.48 -21.28
N ARG A 130 -0.55 13.13 -20.10
CA ARG A 130 -1.87 13.50 -19.60
C ARG A 130 -1.85 14.42 -18.40
N GLY A 131 -0.72 15.07 -18.16
CA GLY A 131 -0.55 16.07 -17.11
C GLY A 131 -0.33 15.48 -15.73
N PHE A 132 0.07 14.20 -15.63
CA PHE A 132 0.53 13.65 -14.36
C PHE A 132 2.01 13.97 -14.18
N GLU A 133 2.35 14.58 -13.07
CA GLU A 133 3.72 14.91 -12.71
C GLU A 133 4.21 14.01 -11.58
N HIS A 134 5.50 13.71 -11.59
CA HIS A 134 6.12 12.92 -10.53
C HIS A 134 6.07 13.69 -9.21
N GLU A 135 5.50 13.07 -8.19
CA GLU A 135 5.37 13.64 -6.86
C GLU A 135 6.35 13.00 -5.89
N GLU A 136 6.30 11.67 -5.79
CA GLU A 136 6.98 10.94 -4.73
C GLU A 136 7.53 9.60 -5.22
N ARG A 137 8.56 9.10 -4.53
CA ARG A 137 9.04 7.73 -4.67
C ARG A 137 8.95 7.01 -3.33
N ILE A 138 8.29 5.86 -3.34
CA ILE A 138 8.20 4.97 -2.19
C ILE A 138 9.21 3.85 -2.37
N TYR A 139 10.16 3.74 -1.47
CA TYR A 139 11.16 2.68 -1.49
C TYR A 139 10.76 1.56 -0.54
N THR A 140 10.81 0.35 -1.05
CA THR A 140 10.57 -0.88 -0.28
C THR A 140 11.89 -1.58 -0.05
N TYR A 141 12.18 -1.88 1.21
CA TYR A 141 13.39 -2.54 1.64
C TYR A 141 13.05 -3.86 2.33
N ILE A 142 13.80 -4.91 2.03
CA ILE A 142 13.81 -6.14 2.82
C ILE A 142 15.00 -6.08 3.78
N LEU A 143 14.74 -6.33 5.03
CA LEU A 143 15.81 -6.42 6.03
C LEU A 143 16.58 -7.73 5.81
N PRO A 144 17.91 -7.73 5.97
CA PRO A 144 18.72 -8.92 5.74
C PRO A 144 18.53 -10.01 6.82
N LEU A 145 17.85 -9.67 7.92
CA LEU A 145 17.53 -10.57 9.01
C LEU A 145 16.03 -10.89 8.99
N ASP A 146 15.69 -12.15 9.15
CA ASP A 146 14.30 -12.57 9.34
C ASP A 146 13.79 -12.25 10.76
N VAL A 147 12.55 -12.61 11.04
CA VAL A 147 11.94 -12.40 12.36
C VAL A 147 12.73 -13.11 13.47
N ALA A 148 13.18 -14.35 13.25
CA ALA A 148 13.89 -15.12 14.28
C ALA A 148 15.24 -14.52 14.61
N GLU A 149 15.98 -14.09 13.61
CA GLU A 149 17.28 -13.43 13.76
C GLU A 149 17.14 -12.04 14.40
N THR A 150 16.21 -11.23 13.90
CA THR A 150 15.91 -9.89 14.44
C THR A 150 15.50 -9.97 15.91
N SER A 151 14.72 -10.97 16.31
CA SER A 151 14.30 -11.15 17.70
C SER A 151 15.45 -11.43 18.68
N LYS A 152 16.63 -11.80 18.19
CA LYS A 152 17.84 -12.11 18.98
C LYS A 152 18.83 -10.96 19.06
N LEU A 153 18.62 -9.88 18.32
CA LEU A 153 19.50 -8.72 18.36
C LEU A 153 19.59 -8.17 19.79
N GLU A 154 20.75 -7.66 20.14
CA GLU A 154 20.96 -6.99 21.42
C GLU A 154 20.17 -5.68 21.47
N VAL A 155 19.52 -5.46 22.59
CA VAL A 155 18.81 -4.21 22.84
C VAL A 155 19.83 -3.09 23.01
N PRO A 156 19.73 -2.01 22.20
CA PRO A 156 20.65 -0.88 22.34
C PRO A 156 20.62 -0.31 23.77
N GLU A 157 21.76 -0.08 24.36
CA GLU A 157 21.92 0.39 25.75
C GLU A 157 21.07 1.64 26.01
N LYS A 158 21.09 2.59 25.07
CA LYS A 158 20.33 3.84 25.15
C LYS A 158 18.80 3.64 25.29
N THR A 159 18.31 2.46 24.91
CA THR A 159 16.86 2.12 24.97
C THR A 159 16.53 1.11 26.06
N SER A 160 17.50 0.71 26.86
CA SER A 160 17.35 -0.35 27.88
C SER A 160 16.32 -0.01 28.97
N THR A 161 16.14 1.27 29.26
CA THR A 161 15.19 1.77 30.27
C THR A 161 13.75 1.86 29.76
N LEU A 162 13.54 1.81 28.44
CA LEU A 162 12.19 1.87 27.85
C LEU A 162 11.41 0.58 28.13
N LYS A 163 10.15 0.75 28.46
CA LYS A 163 9.22 -0.38 28.65
C LYS A 163 8.53 -0.68 27.32
N SER A 164 8.42 -1.96 26.97
CA SER A 164 7.62 -2.43 25.84
C SER A 164 6.31 -3.04 26.30
N LYS A 165 5.25 -2.85 25.53
CA LYS A 165 3.94 -3.43 25.76
C LYS A 165 3.31 -3.81 24.44
N VAL A 166 2.62 -4.96 24.38
CA VAL A 166 1.72 -5.28 23.27
C VAL A 166 0.44 -4.49 23.46
N ALA A 167 0.03 -3.77 22.44
CA ALA A 167 -1.17 -2.92 22.49
C ALA A 167 -2.44 -3.76 22.49
N THR A 168 -3.40 -3.30 23.27
CA THR A 168 -4.77 -3.81 23.34
C THR A 168 -5.76 -2.69 23.04
N GLU A 169 -7.07 -2.96 23.08
CA GLU A 169 -8.09 -1.93 22.90
C GLU A 169 -7.98 -0.81 23.96
N ASP A 170 -7.51 -1.13 25.16
CA ASP A 170 -7.28 -0.15 26.22
C ASP A 170 -6.15 0.85 25.92
N ASP A 171 -5.33 0.54 24.89
CA ASP A 171 -4.19 1.37 24.48
C ASP A 171 -4.49 2.24 23.25
N ILE A 172 -5.75 2.30 22.80
CA ILE A 172 -6.12 3.07 21.59
C ILE A 172 -5.70 4.53 21.73
N ASP A 173 -5.91 5.16 22.88
CA ASP A 173 -5.55 6.56 23.10
C ASP A 173 -4.03 6.77 23.01
N HIS A 174 -3.21 5.83 23.48
CA HIS A 174 -1.76 5.87 23.29
C HIS A 174 -1.34 5.70 21.83
N LEU A 175 -2.02 4.82 21.08
CA LEU A 175 -1.78 4.66 19.65
C LEU A 175 -2.14 5.92 18.87
N VAL A 176 -3.26 6.55 19.20
CA VAL A 176 -3.67 7.84 18.61
C VAL A 176 -2.66 8.93 18.98
N GLU A 177 -2.27 9.03 20.25
CA GLU A 177 -1.30 10.02 20.72
C GLU A 177 0.02 9.96 19.93
N ILE A 178 0.59 8.76 19.77
CA ILE A 178 1.86 8.61 19.06
C ILE A 178 1.71 8.83 17.55
N PHE A 179 0.60 8.41 16.97
CA PHE A 179 0.28 8.61 15.55
C PHE A 179 0.14 10.10 15.21
N MET A 180 -0.61 10.83 16.02
CA MET A 180 -0.81 12.27 15.83
C MET A 180 0.45 13.10 16.16
N ALA A 181 1.39 12.54 16.92
CA ALA A 181 2.67 13.17 17.18
C ALA A 181 3.66 13.02 16.03
N ASP A 182 3.47 12.07 15.13
CA ASP A 182 4.28 11.86 13.93
C ASP A 182 3.75 12.71 12.78
N GLU A 183 4.55 13.66 12.30
CA GLU A 183 4.13 14.61 11.27
C GLU A 183 3.78 13.94 9.93
N GLY A 184 4.43 12.83 9.60
CA GLY A 184 4.19 12.09 8.38
C GLY A 184 2.89 11.28 8.43
N LEU A 185 2.49 10.82 9.62
CA LEU A 185 1.32 9.98 9.78
C LEU A 185 0.02 10.76 10.06
N ARG A 186 0.08 11.83 10.84
CA ARG A 186 -1.13 12.59 11.23
C ARG A 186 -1.92 13.11 10.03
N ASN A 187 -1.26 13.35 8.90
CA ASN A 187 -1.92 13.78 7.68
C ASN A 187 -2.61 12.64 6.92
N GLN A 188 -2.51 11.40 7.40
CA GLN A 188 -3.15 10.23 6.78
C GLN A 188 -4.57 9.97 7.31
N VAL A 189 -5.03 10.74 8.27
CA VAL A 189 -6.38 10.67 8.84
C VAL A 189 -6.95 12.09 8.98
N ALA A 190 -8.28 12.19 8.90
CA ALA A 190 -8.95 13.49 8.98
C ALA A 190 -8.86 14.10 10.39
N ASP A 191 -8.96 13.25 11.42
CA ASP A 191 -9.00 13.65 12.83
C ASP A 191 -8.68 12.46 13.76
N GLU A 192 -8.75 12.69 15.07
CA GLU A 192 -8.51 11.66 16.09
C GLU A 192 -9.53 10.52 16.05
N GLU A 193 -10.77 10.76 15.70
CA GLU A 193 -11.79 9.71 15.59
C GLU A 193 -11.49 8.79 14.38
N GLY A 194 -11.04 9.36 13.27
CA GLY A 194 -10.52 8.60 12.13
C GLY A 194 -9.32 7.74 12.50
N ALA A 195 -8.39 8.28 13.30
CA ALA A 195 -7.26 7.52 13.84
C ALA A 195 -7.72 6.38 14.77
N LYS A 196 -8.68 6.61 15.68
CA LYS A 196 -9.24 5.56 16.55
C LYS A 196 -9.87 4.43 15.75
N SER A 197 -10.69 4.76 14.75
CA SER A 197 -11.28 3.77 13.84
C SER A 197 -10.22 2.97 13.12
N TYR A 198 -9.20 3.63 12.56
CA TYR A 198 -8.09 2.96 11.90
C TYR A 198 -7.38 1.95 12.82
N PHE A 199 -7.06 2.34 14.07
CA PHE A 199 -6.41 1.43 15.00
C PHE A 199 -7.30 0.26 15.37
N LYS A 200 -8.57 0.52 15.72
CA LYS A 200 -9.51 -0.53 16.09
C LYS A 200 -9.76 -1.52 14.96
N ASP A 201 -10.03 -1.01 13.77
CA ASP A 201 -10.52 -1.83 12.65
C ASP A 201 -9.40 -2.46 11.82
N ARG A 202 -8.17 -1.94 11.92
CA ARG A 202 -7.07 -2.35 11.05
C ARG A 202 -5.82 -2.82 11.77
N VAL A 203 -5.45 -2.18 12.88
CA VAL A 203 -4.17 -2.42 13.55
C VAL A 203 -4.30 -3.43 14.67
N LEU A 204 -5.21 -3.20 15.60
CA LEU A 204 -5.38 -4.06 16.78
C LEU A 204 -5.90 -5.46 16.45
N GLN A 205 -6.58 -5.62 15.32
CA GLN A 205 -7.01 -6.94 14.84
C GLN A 205 -5.83 -7.89 14.54
N THR A 206 -4.63 -7.37 14.32
CA THR A 206 -3.43 -8.21 14.17
C THR A 206 -2.97 -8.83 15.48
N GLY A 207 -3.30 -8.22 16.63
CA GLY A 207 -2.92 -8.67 17.95
C GLY A 207 -1.43 -8.52 18.32
N HIS A 208 -0.63 -7.86 17.46
CA HIS A 208 0.83 -7.82 17.59
C HIS A 208 1.42 -6.41 17.54
N ALA A 209 0.58 -5.37 17.68
CA ALA A 209 1.06 -4.00 17.75
C ALA A 209 1.89 -3.79 19.04
N VAL A 210 3.03 -3.11 18.90
CA VAL A 210 3.98 -2.88 20.01
C VAL A 210 4.07 -1.40 20.29
N LEU A 211 4.04 -1.05 21.57
CA LEU A 211 4.28 0.29 22.11
C LEU A 211 5.59 0.31 22.91
N LEU A 212 6.34 1.39 22.80
CA LEU A 212 7.46 1.70 23.68
C LEU A 212 7.13 2.93 24.53
N PHE A 213 7.47 2.85 25.82
CA PHE A 213 7.22 3.90 26.80
C PHE A 213 8.51 4.38 27.45
N ASP A 214 8.62 5.70 27.63
CA ASP A 214 9.57 6.36 28.51
C ASP A 214 8.81 6.90 29.71
N GLY A 215 8.88 6.22 30.87
CA GLY A 215 7.96 6.41 31.97
C GLY A 215 6.52 6.05 31.55
N ASP A 216 5.63 7.03 31.61
CA ASP A 216 4.21 6.89 31.22
C ASP A 216 3.93 7.43 29.81
N LYS A 217 4.96 7.98 29.14
CA LYS A 217 4.82 8.59 27.83
C LYS A 217 5.09 7.56 26.74
N VAL A 218 4.15 7.41 25.79
CA VAL A 218 4.39 6.62 24.60
C VAL A 218 5.35 7.36 23.64
N VAL A 219 6.41 6.68 23.21
CA VAL A 219 7.51 7.29 22.44
C VAL A 219 7.71 6.65 21.08
N ALA A 220 7.27 5.42 20.90
CA ALA A 220 7.28 4.73 19.61
C ALA A 220 6.23 3.62 19.58
N ALA A 221 5.73 3.33 18.39
CA ALA A 221 4.79 2.25 18.15
C ALA A 221 4.97 1.66 16.75
N THR A 222 4.70 0.37 16.60
CA THR A 222 4.64 -0.30 15.30
C THR A 222 3.65 -1.46 15.33
N ALA A 223 3.12 -1.83 14.16
CA ALA A 223 2.26 -3.00 14.02
C ALA A 223 2.70 -3.83 12.81
N PRO A 224 2.99 -5.12 13.00
CA PRO A 224 3.27 -6.03 11.91
C PRO A 224 1.99 -6.48 11.23
N LEU A 225 2.08 -6.69 9.92
CA LEU A 225 1.09 -7.39 9.12
C LEU A 225 1.80 -8.54 8.39
N ARG A 226 1.36 -9.77 8.63
CA ARG A 226 1.83 -10.91 7.86
C ARG A 226 1.17 -10.88 6.49
N PHE A 227 1.97 -10.55 5.48
CA PHE A 227 1.55 -10.61 4.10
C PHE A 227 1.74 -12.04 3.60
N GLN A 228 0.64 -12.67 3.17
CA GLN A 228 0.68 -13.92 2.45
C GLN A 228 0.45 -13.62 0.97
N PRO A 229 1.29 -14.13 0.07
CA PRO A 229 1.11 -13.91 -1.34
C PRO A 229 -0.26 -14.47 -1.77
N ASP A 230 -1.07 -13.60 -2.32
CA ASP A 230 -2.39 -13.95 -2.89
C ASP A 230 -2.29 -14.46 -4.33
N GLY A 231 -1.07 -14.75 -4.79
CA GLY A 231 -0.74 -15.07 -6.18
C GLY A 231 -0.60 -13.84 -7.07
N ASN A 232 -0.64 -12.65 -6.50
CA ASN A 232 -0.42 -11.40 -7.22
C ASN A 232 1.08 -11.05 -7.19
N ARG A 233 1.81 -11.46 -8.21
CA ARG A 233 3.27 -11.32 -8.35
C ARG A 233 3.77 -9.88 -8.47
N VAL A 234 2.90 -8.90 -8.57
CA VAL A 234 3.30 -7.48 -8.71
C VAL A 234 4.07 -7.02 -7.48
N ARG A 235 3.81 -7.61 -6.30
CA ARG A 235 4.52 -7.32 -5.04
C ARG A 235 5.49 -8.41 -4.59
N GLY A 236 5.74 -9.42 -5.43
CA GLY A 236 6.55 -10.60 -5.11
C GLY A 236 5.73 -11.75 -4.53
N ASP A 237 6.20 -12.99 -4.78
CA ASP A 237 5.54 -14.23 -4.35
C ASP A 237 5.96 -14.67 -2.94
N GLU A 238 6.80 -13.90 -2.25
CA GLU A 238 7.35 -14.29 -0.96
C GLU A 238 6.51 -13.76 0.20
N GLU A 239 6.29 -14.61 1.18
CA GLU A 239 5.70 -14.22 2.45
C GLU A 239 6.62 -13.23 3.15
N ARG A 240 6.04 -12.19 3.76
CA ARG A 240 6.81 -11.16 4.48
C ARG A 240 6.03 -10.53 5.62
N ILE A 241 6.74 -10.01 6.60
CA ILE A 241 6.15 -9.12 7.60
C ILE A 241 6.28 -7.70 7.10
N ILE A 242 5.14 -7.07 6.85
CA ILE A 242 5.07 -5.65 6.51
C ILE A 242 4.86 -4.88 7.81
N MET A 243 5.65 -3.84 8.02
CA MET A 243 5.41 -2.89 9.11
C MET A 243 4.26 -1.97 8.69
N ARG A 244 3.03 -2.33 9.12
CA ARG A 244 1.80 -1.67 8.66
C ARG A 244 1.76 -0.19 9.01
N PHE A 245 2.25 0.14 10.19
CA PHE A 245 2.55 1.51 10.57
C PHE A 245 3.76 1.51 11.51
N THR A 246 4.48 2.61 11.54
CA THR A 246 5.54 2.85 12.51
C THR A 246 5.53 4.34 12.82
N ALA A 247 5.32 4.67 14.08
CA ALA A 247 5.34 6.03 14.58
C ALA A 247 6.44 6.18 15.62
N ILE A 248 7.23 7.23 15.51
CA ILE A 248 8.28 7.55 16.47
C ILE A 248 8.14 9.04 16.82
N ARG A 249 8.04 9.32 18.12
CA ARG A 249 7.94 10.70 18.61
C ARG A 249 9.22 11.48 18.27
N PRO A 250 9.15 12.73 17.81
CA PRO A 250 10.31 13.56 17.57
C PRO A 250 11.31 13.56 18.73
N GLY A 251 12.59 13.33 18.43
CA GLY A 251 13.65 13.20 19.42
C GLY A 251 13.87 11.79 20.00
N TYR A 252 13.06 10.82 19.59
CA TYR A 252 13.18 9.41 19.97
C TYR A 252 13.61 8.50 18.81
N ASP A 253 14.17 9.03 17.74
CA ASP A 253 14.59 8.26 16.56
C ASP A 253 15.53 7.09 16.90
N TYR A 254 16.26 7.20 17.99
CA TYR A 254 17.13 6.14 18.50
C TYR A 254 16.37 4.90 19.03
N THR A 255 15.04 4.96 19.17
CA THR A 255 14.22 3.84 19.68
C THR A 255 13.96 2.77 18.64
N TRP A 256 14.25 3.05 17.44
CA TRP A 256 13.88 2.28 16.27
C TRP A 256 14.32 0.81 16.30
N THR A 257 15.61 0.56 16.55
CA THR A 257 16.10 -0.82 16.63
C THR A 257 15.41 -1.59 17.76
N ARG A 258 15.13 -0.93 18.89
CA ARG A 258 14.37 -1.53 19.98
C ARG A 258 12.96 -1.90 19.57
N LEU A 259 12.28 -1.01 18.86
CA LEU A 259 10.91 -1.24 18.38
C LEU A 259 10.85 -2.44 17.43
N LEU A 260 11.80 -2.53 16.51
CA LEU A 260 11.93 -3.66 15.59
C LEU A 260 12.17 -4.99 16.34
N ILE A 261 13.07 -5.00 17.32
CA ILE A 261 13.35 -6.18 18.14
C ILE A 261 12.09 -6.65 18.87
N GLU A 262 11.36 -5.74 19.51
CA GLU A 262 10.16 -6.10 20.27
C GLU A 262 9.05 -6.60 19.34
N MET A 263 8.87 -5.96 18.17
CA MET A 263 7.96 -6.45 17.14
C MET A 263 8.32 -7.86 16.66
N ALA A 264 9.60 -8.10 16.39
CA ALA A 264 10.07 -9.41 15.96
C ALA A 264 9.87 -10.48 17.05
N LYS A 265 10.02 -10.14 18.34
CA LYS A 265 9.69 -11.04 19.45
C LYS A 265 8.21 -11.43 19.46
N GLU A 266 7.31 -10.48 19.23
CA GLU A 266 5.86 -10.76 19.16
C GLU A 266 5.51 -11.61 17.93
N CYS A 267 6.07 -11.30 16.75
CA CYS A 267 5.90 -12.13 15.56
C CYS A 267 6.39 -13.57 15.79
N LYS A 268 7.54 -13.73 16.46
CA LYS A 268 8.07 -15.05 16.81
C LYS A 268 7.17 -15.84 17.75
N LYS A 269 6.54 -15.19 18.75
CA LYS A 269 5.55 -15.82 19.63
C LYS A 269 4.34 -16.31 18.84
N ALA A 270 3.96 -15.64 17.76
CA ALA A 270 2.91 -16.05 16.83
C ALA A 270 3.35 -17.17 15.86
N GLY A 271 4.59 -17.64 15.94
CA GLY A 271 5.14 -18.67 15.05
C GLY A 271 5.61 -18.16 13.68
N TRP A 272 5.76 -16.83 13.54
CA TRP A 272 6.25 -16.21 12.31
C TRP A 272 7.77 -16.06 12.39
N THR A 273 8.52 -17.11 12.12
CA THR A 273 9.98 -17.15 12.43
C THR A 273 10.87 -16.88 11.23
N ASP A 274 10.66 -17.63 10.14
CA ASP A 274 11.54 -17.59 8.96
C ASP A 274 10.98 -16.67 7.87
N ILE A 275 10.42 -15.54 8.29
CA ILE A 275 9.74 -14.59 7.41
C ILE A 275 10.54 -13.29 7.37
N PRO A 276 10.94 -12.79 6.17
CA PRO A 276 11.64 -11.54 6.05
C PRO A 276 10.77 -10.34 6.46
N ILE A 277 11.41 -9.30 6.97
CA ILE A 277 10.74 -8.06 7.37
C ILE A 277 10.91 -7.02 6.28
N GLN A 278 9.79 -6.42 5.85
CA GLN A 278 9.74 -5.33 4.89
C GLN A 278 9.49 -4.00 5.59
N ALA A 279 10.28 -3.00 5.22
CA ALA A 279 10.07 -1.60 5.58
C ALA A 279 9.86 -0.73 4.34
N GLU A 280 9.12 0.36 4.49
CA GLU A 280 8.82 1.31 3.40
C GLU A 280 9.20 2.74 3.79
N SER A 281 9.68 3.53 2.84
CA SER A 281 10.20 4.87 3.11
C SER A 281 9.14 5.97 3.21
N TRP A 282 7.91 5.68 2.81
CA TRP A 282 6.84 6.69 2.75
C TRP A 282 6.28 7.10 4.13
N VAL A 283 6.54 6.29 5.15
CA VAL A 283 6.21 6.62 6.54
C VAL A 283 7.45 7.19 7.21
N THR A 284 7.35 8.37 7.82
CA THR A 284 8.50 9.06 8.43
C THR A 284 9.24 8.19 9.44
N GLY A 285 8.50 7.48 10.31
CA GLY A 285 9.08 6.52 11.24
C GLY A 285 9.83 5.38 10.55
N GLN A 286 9.34 4.88 9.43
CA GLN A 286 10.03 3.85 8.65
C GLN A 286 11.26 4.40 7.92
N GLY A 287 11.25 5.65 7.50
CA GLY A 287 12.44 6.32 6.93
C GLY A 287 13.57 6.46 7.93
N ALA A 288 13.27 6.93 9.13
CA ALA A 288 14.23 6.95 10.27
C ALA A 288 14.72 5.54 10.59
N ALA A 289 13.85 4.61 10.43
CA ALA A 289 14.04 3.20 10.53
C ALA A 289 15.14 2.67 9.63
N ILE A 290 14.96 2.85 8.38
CA ILE A 290 15.89 2.41 7.34
C ILE A 290 17.25 3.09 7.56
N ALA A 291 17.25 4.36 7.91
CA ALA A 291 18.48 5.09 8.26
C ALA A 291 19.17 4.54 9.50
N GLY A 292 18.41 4.20 10.55
CA GLY A 292 18.94 3.58 11.78
C GLY A 292 19.47 2.16 11.58
N LEU A 293 18.96 1.46 10.56
CA LEU A 293 19.40 0.12 10.14
C LEU A 293 20.56 0.15 9.12
N ALA A 294 21.19 1.28 8.87
CA ALA A 294 22.32 1.37 7.94
C ALA A 294 23.43 0.36 8.28
N GLU A 295 23.60 -0.01 9.55
CA GLU A 295 24.50 -1.08 9.97
C GLU A 295 24.03 -2.47 9.50
N ILE A 296 22.71 -2.69 9.39
CA ILE A 296 22.12 -3.95 8.91
C ILE A 296 22.04 -3.98 7.37
N ARG A 297 22.25 -2.84 6.70
CA ARG A 297 22.27 -2.69 5.24
C ARG A 297 21.05 -3.32 4.55
N PRO A 298 19.85 -2.76 4.73
CA PRO A 298 18.66 -3.27 4.10
C PRO A 298 18.81 -3.30 2.57
N GLU A 299 18.32 -4.35 1.94
CA GLU A 299 18.32 -4.47 0.49
C GLU A 299 17.12 -3.73 -0.08
N LEU A 300 17.36 -2.81 -1.03
CA LEU A 300 16.32 -2.19 -1.82
C LEU A 300 15.72 -3.23 -2.77
N THR A 301 14.48 -3.62 -2.53
CA THR A 301 13.80 -4.63 -3.34
C THR A 301 12.89 -4.03 -4.40
N ASP A 302 12.26 -2.89 -4.10
CA ASP A 302 11.35 -2.23 -5.03
C ASP A 302 11.18 -0.75 -4.70
N PHE A 303 10.62 0.01 -5.62
CA PHE A 303 10.09 1.33 -5.37
C PHE A 303 8.88 1.61 -6.27
N GLU A 304 7.94 2.37 -5.74
CA GLU A 304 6.81 2.91 -6.50
C GLU A 304 7.08 4.39 -6.79
N ALA A 305 6.78 4.82 -8.01
CA ALA A 305 6.72 6.23 -8.34
C ALA A 305 5.26 6.69 -8.27
N VAL A 306 4.99 7.70 -7.47
CA VAL A 306 3.69 8.34 -7.37
C VAL A 306 3.67 9.54 -8.29
N PHE A 307 2.65 9.66 -9.11
CA PHE A 307 2.40 10.78 -10.00
C PHE A 307 1.05 11.39 -9.67
N LEU A 308 0.97 12.71 -9.59
CA LEU A 308 -0.26 13.44 -9.39
C LEU A 308 -0.62 14.21 -10.66
N LYS A 309 -1.92 14.22 -11.00
CA LYS A 309 -2.45 15.05 -12.08
C LYS A 309 -2.45 16.50 -11.59
N LYS A 310 -1.78 17.37 -12.32
CA LYS A 310 -1.84 18.82 -12.11
C LYS A 310 -2.98 19.42 -12.93
N GLU A 311 -3.55 20.51 -12.41
CA GLU A 311 -4.62 21.26 -13.05
C GLU A 311 -4.16 21.93 -14.37
#